data_7ba9d9aff1e2bd6e0005eb07b81176df
#
_entry.id   7ba9d9aff1e2bd6e0005eb07b81176df
#
_cell.length_a   1.000
_cell.length_b   1.000
_cell.length_c   1.000
_cell.angle_alpha   90.00
_cell.angle_beta   90.00
_cell.angle_gamma   90.00
#
_symmetry.space_group_name_H-M   'P 1'
#
loop_
_entity.id
_entity.type
_entity.pdbx_description
1 polymer ?
#
loop_
_entity_poly.entity_id
_entity_poly.type
_entity_poly.pdbx_seq_one_letter_code
_entity_poly.pdbx_strand_id
1 'polypeptide(L)'
;MEDRFPRVWVPSAENRDVRQLLWHRHRLVQMRTRVMNQLQAIALNEGVRRRKGLWSQRGREQLESLTLANWATRRRKDLLDLLDRLNPRIEGLSEAIEQEAVQRPEVKRLMTHPGVGALTALAFVLIIGSPERFRGGKQIGSYLGLAPCEDSSADRQRLGHISKQGNALLRFLLVEAAQAVVRFDPEWRRHFLHLAMRRHRAIAKVAMARKLAVGLYWMWRKGWDYQQMAQFGSHVGEPVTGHGVQ
;
A
#
# COMPACT_ATOMS: atom_id res chain seq x y z
N MET A 1 -36.70 2.18 23.57
CA MET A 1 -35.34 1.63 23.62
C MET A 1 -34.45 2.59 22.85
N GLU A 2 -33.58 3.32 23.55
CA GLU A 2 -32.62 4.22 22.90
C GLU A 2 -31.64 3.38 22.09
N ASP A 3 -31.52 3.74 20.81
CA ASP A 3 -30.60 3.12 19.83
C ASP A 3 -29.15 3.51 20.17
N ARG A 4 -28.60 2.97 21.28
CA ARG A 4 -27.29 3.34 21.83
C ARG A 4 -26.11 2.70 21.12
N PHE A 5 -26.34 1.84 20.12
CA PHE A 5 -25.25 1.19 19.39
C PHE A 5 -24.72 2.12 18.28
N PRO A 6 -23.41 2.37 18.24
CA PRO A 6 -22.84 3.15 17.14
C PRO A 6 -23.08 2.43 15.81
N ARG A 7 -23.67 3.12 14.84
CA ARG A 7 -23.92 2.58 13.51
C ARG A 7 -22.58 2.22 12.84
N VAL A 8 -22.38 0.95 12.58
CA VAL A 8 -21.21 0.46 11.85
C VAL A 8 -21.45 0.68 10.36
N TRP A 9 -20.50 1.33 9.70
CA TRP A 9 -20.55 1.48 8.25
C TRP A 9 -20.32 0.13 7.57
N VAL A 10 -21.25 -0.27 6.71
CA VAL A 10 -21.17 -1.50 5.92
C VAL A 10 -21.03 -1.10 4.45
N PRO A 11 -20.00 -1.62 3.74
CA PRO A 11 -19.84 -1.36 2.31
C PRO A 11 -20.99 -2.02 1.52
N SER A 12 -21.33 -1.45 0.35
CA SER A 12 -22.29 -2.04 -0.58
C SER A 12 -21.86 -3.46 -1.01
N ALA A 13 -22.79 -4.25 -1.51
CA ALA A 13 -22.49 -5.59 -2.04
C ALA A 13 -21.44 -5.52 -3.16
N GLU A 14 -21.61 -4.60 -4.09
CA GLU A 14 -20.66 -4.33 -5.18
C GLU A 14 -19.25 -3.98 -4.65
N ASN A 15 -19.14 -3.04 -3.72
CA ASN A 15 -17.84 -2.68 -3.14
C ASN A 15 -17.21 -3.83 -2.36
N ARG A 16 -18.00 -4.72 -1.77
CA ARG A 16 -17.48 -5.93 -1.13
C ARG A 16 -16.92 -6.90 -2.15
N ASP A 17 -17.57 -7.05 -3.29
CA ASP A 17 -17.12 -7.93 -4.37
C ASP A 17 -15.80 -7.43 -4.97
N VAL A 18 -15.72 -6.15 -5.35
CA VAL A 18 -14.47 -5.57 -5.85
C VAL A 18 -13.33 -5.63 -4.81
N ARG A 19 -13.63 -5.60 -3.51
CA ARG A 19 -12.61 -5.87 -2.49
C ARG A 19 -12.10 -7.32 -2.55
N GLN A 20 -12.92 -8.31 -2.91
CA GLN A 20 -12.47 -9.69 -3.11
C GLN A 20 -11.48 -9.78 -4.27
N LEU A 21 -11.72 -9.05 -5.37
CA LEU A 21 -10.78 -8.95 -6.49
C LEU A 21 -9.40 -8.47 -6.01
N LEU A 22 -9.34 -7.38 -5.22
CA LEU A 22 -8.09 -6.85 -4.67
C LEU A 22 -7.37 -7.87 -3.78
N TRP A 23 -8.10 -8.52 -2.88
CA TRP A 23 -7.56 -9.52 -1.97
C TRP A 23 -7.08 -10.77 -2.71
N HIS A 24 -7.84 -11.26 -3.68
CA HIS A 24 -7.48 -12.41 -4.48
C HIS A 24 -6.16 -12.18 -5.23
N ARG A 25 -6.08 -11.06 -5.96
CA ARG A 25 -4.82 -10.67 -6.62
C ARG A 25 -3.65 -10.59 -5.62
N HIS A 26 -3.84 -9.94 -4.48
CA HIS A 26 -2.79 -9.82 -3.47
C HIS A 26 -2.31 -11.20 -2.98
N ARG A 27 -3.20 -12.12 -2.73
CA ARG A 27 -2.88 -13.50 -2.32
C ARG A 27 -2.07 -14.23 -3.38
N LEU A 28 -2.44 -14.12 -4.66
CA LEU A 28 -1.67 -14.73 -5.75
C LEU A 28 -0.26 -14.12 -5.87
N VAL A 29 -0.12 -12.80 -5.69
CA VAL A 29 1.20 -12.15 -5.65
C VAL A 29 2.05 -12.65 -4.48
N GLN A 30 1.46 -12.87 -3.31
CA GLN A 30 2.17 -13.48 -2.18
C GLN A 30 2.61 -14.91 -2.48
N MET A 31 1.75 -15.73 -3.10
CA MET A 31 2.09 -17.08 -3.55
C MET A 31 3.24 -17.06 -4.55
N ARG A 32 3.16 -16.20 -5.58
CA ARG A 32 4.22 -16.01 -6.56
C ARG A 32 5.57 -15.68 -5.88
N THR A 33 5.56 -14.75 -4.95
CA THR A 33 6.78 -14.37 -4.22
C THR A 33 7.37 -15.53 -3.45
N ARG A 34 6.55 -16.36 -2.82
CA ARG A 34 7.02 -17.57 -2.11
C ARG A 34 7.63 -18.59 -3.07
N VAL A 35 7.02 -18.80 -4.24
CA VAL A 35 7.56 -19.68 -5.29
C VAL A 35 8.91 -19.17 -5.79
N MET A 36 8.99 -17.87 -6.10
CA MET A 36 10.22 -17.22 -6.54
C MET A 36 11.34 -17.34 -5.49
N ASN A 37 11.04 -17.14 -4.22
CA ASN A 37 12.02 -17.29 -3.14
C ASN A 37 12.53 -18.74 -3.03
N GLN A 38 11.68 -19.75 -3.22
CA GLN A 38 12.09 -21.14 -3.22
C GLN A 38 12.99 -21.49 -4.42
N LEU A 39 12.66 -21.01 -5.63
CA LEU A 39 13.50 -21.15 -6.81
C LEU A 39 14.85 -20.44 -6.63
N GLN A 40 14.84 -19.26 -6.03
CA GLN A 40 16.08 -18.54 -5.70
C GLN A 40 16.95 -19.30 -4.70
N ALA A 41 16.36 -19.97 -3.71
CA ALA A 41 17.08 -20.79 -2.76
C ALA A 41 17.73 -22.01 -3.46
N ILE A 42 17.02 -22.68 -4.38
CA ILE A 42 17.60 -23.76 -5.21
C ILE A 42 18.80 -23.23 -6.00
N ALA A 43 18.65 -22.11 -6.70
CA ALA A 43 19.73 -21.51 -7.49
C ALA A 43 20.95 -21.13 -6.62
N LEU A 44 20.70 -20.59 -5.42
CA LEU A 44 21.74 -20.18 -4.49
C LEU A 44 22.56 -21.38 -3.97
N ASN A 45 21.90 -22.51 -3.68
CA ASN A 45 22.56 -23.75 -3.25
C ASN A 45 23.53 -24.31 -4.32
N GLU A 46 23.21 -24.04 -5.59
CA GLU A 46 24.07 -24.41 -6.74
C GLU A 46 25.06 -23.29 -7.14
N GLY A 47 25.29 -22.32 -6.26
CA GLY A 47 26.27 -21.25 -6.47
C GLY A 47 25.80 -20.11 -7.39
N VAL A 48 24.54 -20.10 -7.85
CA VAL A 48 24.00 -19.04 -8.71
C VAL A 48 23.52 -17.86 -7.88
N ARG A 49 24.34 -16.80 -7.78
CA ARG A 49 24.07 -15.61 -6.94
C ARG A 49 23.24 -14.49 -7.61
N ARG A 50 22.55 -14.75 -8.69
CA ARG A 50 21.76 -13.73 -9.41
C ARG A 50 20.42 -13.43 -8.73
N ARG A 51 20.31 -12.29 -8.04
CA ARG A 51 19.05 -11.88 -7.39
C ARG A 51 18.01 -11.31 -8.37
N LYS A 52 18.39 -10.41 -9.28
CA LYS A 52 17.46 -9.71 -10.18
C LYS A 52 17.34 -10.35 -11.57
N GLY A 53 18.42 -10.90 -12.10
CA GLY A 53 18.44 -11.50 -13.44
C GLY A 53 17.82 -12.89 -13.54
N LEU A 54 17.45 -13.52 -12.42
CA LEU A 54 16.92 -14.88 -12.38
C LEU A 54 15.53 -14.99 -13.02
N TRP A 55 14.78 -13.87 -13.07
CA TRP A 55 13.40 -13.81 -13.60
C TRP A 55 13.34 -13.32 -15.04
N SER A 56 14.47 -13.07 -15.69
CA SER A 56 14.56 -12.83 -17.12
C SER A 56 14.53 -14.17 -17.88
N GLN A 57 14.30 -14.14 -19.19
CA GLN A 57 14.36 -15.32 -20.04
C GLN A 57 15.68 -16.08 -19.85
N ARG A 58 16.81 -15.39 -19.91
CA ARG A 58 18.14 -15.98 -19.68
C ARG A 58 18.32 -16.56 -18.27
N GLY A 59 17.70 -15.93 -17.25
CA GLY A 59 17.71 -16.45 -15.88
C GLY A 59 16.86 -17.71 -15.73
N ARG A 60 15.76 -17.78 -16.45
CA ARG A 60 14.89 -18.96 -16.55
C ARG A 60 15.64 -20.14 -17.16
N GLU A 61 16.29 -19.94 -18.29
CA GLU A 61 17.10 -20.93 -18.97
C GLU A 61 18.25 -21.45 -18.06
N GLN A 62 18.89 -20.53 -17.33
CA GLN A 62 19.92 -20.91 -16.34
C GLN A 62 19.33 -21.75 -15.21
N LEU A 63 18.13 -21.43 -14.70
CA LEU A 63 17.45 -22.25 -13.69
C LEU A 63 17.14 -23.65 -14.21
N GLU A 64 16.68 -23.77 -15.44
CA GLU A 64 16.33 -25.03 -16.08
C GLU A 64 17.54 -25.90 -16.39
N SER A 65 18.70 -25.30 -16.71
CA SER A 65 19.95 -26.01 -17.00
C SER A 65 20.73 -26.49 -15.76
N LEU A 66 20.33 -26.12 -14.54
CA LEU A 66 21.01 -26.57 -13.32
C LEU A 66 20.98 -28.09 -13.19
N THR A 67 22.14 -28.69 -12.97
CA THR A 67 22.28 -30.13 -12.67
C THR A 67 21.94 -30.35 -11.20
N LEU A 68 20.78 -30.93 -10.93
CA LEU A 68 20.25 -31.17 -9.59
C LEU A 68 19.99 -32.67 -9.35
N ALA A 69 20.00 -33.08 -8.09
CA ALA A 69 19.53 -34.41 -7.70
C ALA A 69 18.02 -34.57 -8.02
N ASN A 70 17.56 -35.83 -8.13
CA ASN A 70 16.21 -36.15 -8.62
C ASN A 70 15.07 -35.36 -7.97
N TRP A 71 15.04 -35.30 -6.65
CA TRP A 71 13.98 -34.60 -5.93
C TRP A 71 14.07 -33.06 -6.06
N ALA A 72 15.29 -32.51 -6.13
CA ALA A 72 15.49 -31.09 -6.37
C ALA A 72 15.09 -30.71 -7.81
N THR A 73 15.39 -31.56 -8.79
CA THR A 73 14.94 -31.40 -10.19
C THR A 73 13.41 -31.42 -10.26
N ARG A 74 12.75 -32.38 -9.60
CA ARG A 74 11.29 -32.46 -9.55
C ARG A 74 10.70 -31.20 -8.92
N ARG A 75 11.23 -30.80 -7.75
CA ARG A 75 10.77 -29.58 -7.05
C ARG A 75 10.93 -28.33 -7.90
N ARG A 76 12.06 -28.16 -8.58
CA ARG A 76 12.28 -27.03 -9.49
C ARG A 76 11.21 -26.99 -10.58
N LYS A 77 10.96 -28.12 -11.26
CA LYS A 77 9.95 -28.24 -12.31
C LYS A 77 8.57 -27.84 -11.81
N ASP A 78 8.12 -28.41 -10.69
CA ASP A 78 6.82 -28.13 -10.11
C ASP A 78 6.67 -26.64 -9.73
N LEU A 79 7.73 -25.99 -9.21
CA LEU A 79 7.73 -24.57 -8.87
C LEU A 79 7.72 -23.67 -10.10
N LEU A 80 8.40 -24.03 -11.18
CA LEU A 80 8.37 -23.29 -12.44
C LEU A 80 7.00 -23.38 -13.10
N ASP A 81 6.41 -24.58 -13.15
CA ASP A 81 5.05 -24.79 -13.67
C ASP A 81 4.01 -23.98 -12.87
N LEU A 82 4.17 -23.90 -11.54
CA LEU A 82 3.30 -23.09 -10.70
C LEU A 82 3.48 -21.59 -10.99
N LEU A 83 4.71 -21.12 -11.20
CA LEU A 83 4.99 -19.73 -11.55
C LEU A 83 4.34 -19.34 -12.87
N ASP A 84 4.43 -20.21 -13.87
CA ASP A 84 3.85 -20.01 -15.20
C ASP A 84 2.31 -19.95 -15.17
N ARG A 85 1.68 -20.65 -14.22
CA ARG A 85 0.22 -20.57 -13.99
C ARG A 85 -0.19 -19.34 -13.19
N LEU A 86 0.67 -18.85 -12.28
CA LEU A 86 0.34 -17.71 -11.44
C LEU A 86 0.44 -16.38 -12.20
N ASN A 87 1.45 -16.21 -13.06
CA ASN A 87 1.72 -14.95 -13.75
C ASN A 87 0.52 -14.45 -14.58
N PRO A 88 -0.04 -15.23 -15.53
CA PRO A 88 -1.15 -14.76 -16.36
C PRO A 88 -2.42 -14.49 -15.53
N ARG A 89 -2.65 -15.25 -14.44
CA ARG A 89 -3.79 -14.99 -13.54
C ARG A 89 -3.64 -13.67 -12.80
N ILE A 90 -2.43 -13.35 -12.32
CA ILE A 90 -2.13 -12.06 -11.66
C ILE A 90 -2.27 -10.91 -12.64
N GLU A 91 -1.88 -11.10 -13.90
CA GLU A 91 -1.99 -10.11 -14.96
C GLU A 91 -3.46 -9.82 -15.27
N GLY A 92 -4.27 -10.84 -15.57
CA GLY A 92 -5.70 -10.65 -15.82
C GLY A 92 -6.46 -10.02 -14.66
N LEU A 93 -6.11 -10.36 -13.40
CA LEU A 93 -6.69 -9.67 -12.23
C LEU A 93 -6.19 -8.21 -12.11
N SER A 94 -4.99 -7.90 -12.57
CA SER A 94 -4.47 -6.52 -12.59
C SER A 94 -5.21 -5.68 -13.63
N GLU A 95 -5.45 -6.23 -14.82
CA GLU A 95 -6.27 -5.60 -15.86
C GLU A 95 -7.71 -5.33 -15.38
N ALA A 96 -8.33 -6.31 -14.71
CA ALA A 96 -9.66 -6.13 -14.13
C ALA A 96 -9.67 -4.99 -13.08
N ILE A 97 -8.63 -4.86 -12.26
CA ILE A 97 -8.48 -3.76 -11.30
C ILE A 97 -8.33 -2.41 -12.01
N GLU A 98 -7.61 -2.35 -13.12
CA GLU A 98 -7.46 -1.13 -13.91
C GLU A 98 -8.80 -0.73 -14.54
N GLN A 99 -9.57 -1.68 -15.06
CA GLN A 99 -10.91 -1.44 -15.60
C GLN A 99 -11.85 -0.89 -14.52
N GLU A 100 -11.87 -1.50 -13.33
CA GLU A 100 -12.65 -1.02 -12.19
C GLU A 100 -12.24 0.40 -11.74
N ALA A 101 -10.93 0.68 -11.77
CA ALA A 101 -10.39 1.98 -11.39
C ALA A 101 -10.82 3.09 -12.36
N VAL A 102 -10.83 2.80 -13.67
CA VAL A 102 -11.21 3.76 -14.71
C VAL A 102 -12.71 4.12 -14.66
N GLN A 103 -13.55 3.27 -14.12
CA GLN A 103 -14.98 3.56 -13.99
C GLN A 103 -15.31 4.54 -12.85
N ARG A 104 -14.39 4.77 -11.92
CA ARG A 104 -14.62 5.59 -10.71
C ARG A 104 -13.89 6.93 -10.79
N PRO A 105 -14.61 8.07 -10.91
CA PRO A 105 -13.99 9.40 -11.03
C PRO A 105 -13.07 9.75 -9.85
N GLU A 106 -13.44 9.36 -8.63
CA GLU A 106 -12.65 9.57 -7.43
C GLU A 106 -11.33 8.80 -7.48
N VAL A 107 -11.33 7.57 -8.01
CA VAL A 107 -10.11 6.77 -8.19
C VAL A 107 -9.18 7.41 -9.21
N LYS A 108 -9.71 7.85 -10.37
CA LYS A 108 -8.93 8.58 -11.39
C LYS A 108 -8.25 9.83 -10.79
N ARG A 109 -8.97 10.56 -9.97
CA ARG A 109 -8.45 11.75 -9.29
C ARG A 109 -7.30 11.40 -8.35
N LEU A 110 -7.42 10.36 -7.55
CA LEU A 110 -6.35 9.92 -6.65
C LEU A 110 -5.12 9.39 -7.42
N MET A 111 -5.31 8.83 -8.60
CA MET A 111 -4.23 8.37 -9.48
C MET A 111 -3.37 9.51 -10.05
N THR A 112 -3.82 10.77 -9.98
CA THR A 112 -2.99 11.92 -10.34
C THR A 112 -1.81 12.13 -9.36
N HIS A 113 -1.91 11.56 -8.14
CA HIS A 113 -0.81 11.63 -7.18
C HIS A 113 0.36 10.74 -7.61
N PRO A 114 1.60 11.27 -7.70
CA PRO A 114 2.79 10.48 -8.04
C PRO A 114 2.91 9.24 -7.14
N GLY A 115 3.23 8.09 -7.73
CA GLY A 115 3.38 6.82 -7.02
C GLY A 115 2.08 6.14 -6.58
N VAL A 116 0.91 6.69 -6.92
CA VAL A 116 -0.40 6.10 -6.65
C VAL A 116 -0.98 5.56 -7.94
N GLY A 117 -0.93 4.24 -8.14
CA GLY A 117 -1.54 3.56 -9.27
C GLY A 117 -2.97 3.08 -8.97
N ALA A 118 -3.61 2.48 -9.98
CA ALA A 118 -4.99 1.98 -9.93
C ALA A 118 -5.27 1.11 -8.70
N LEU A 119 -4.38 0.15 -8.41
CA LEU A 119 -4.53 -0.75 -7.25
C LEU A 119 -4.59 0.00 -5.92
N THR A 120 -3.70 0.98 -5.71
CA THR A 120 -3.65 1.74 -4.44
C THR A 120 -4.82 2.70 -4.32
N ALA A 121 -5.17 3.42 -5.39
CA ALA A 121 -6.28 4.35 -5.42
C ALA A 121 -7.62 3.65 -5.23
N LEU A 122 -7.86 2.54 -5.96
CA LEU A 122 -9.07 1.75 -5.83
C LEU A 122 -9.20 1.14 -4.42
N ALA A 123 -8.11 0.56 -3.88
CA ALA A 123 -8.11 0.03 -2.52
C ALA A 123 -8.41 1.12 -1.50
N PHE A 124 -7.88 2.34 -1.67
CA PHE A 124 -8.15 3.47 -0.79
C PHE A 124 -9.63 3.83 -0.80
N VAL A 125 -10.21 4.05 -1.98
CA VAL A 125 -11.64 4.39 -2.12
C VAL A 125 -12.54 3.31 -1.53
N LEU A 126 -12.33 2.06 -1.89
CA LEU A 126 -13.16 0.97 -1.42
C LEU A 126 -13.10 0.76 0.09
N ILE A 127 -11.91 0.90 0.72
CA ILE A 127 -11.72 0.64 2.15
C ILE A 127 -12.18 1.83 3.00
N ILE A 128 -11.92 3.05 2.56
CA ILE A 128 -12.39 4.26 3.23
C ILE A 128 -13.92 4.39 3.07
N GLY A 129 -14.45 4.08 1.88
CA GLY A 129 -15.89 4.07 1.57
C GLY A 129 -16.46 5.43 1.24
N SER A 130 -16.26 6.42 2.10
CA SER A 130 -16.67 7.82 1.90
C SER A 130 -15.80 8.73 2.77
N PRO A 131 -15.33 9.87 2.26
CA PRO A 131 -14.52 10.81 3.04
C PRO A 131 -15.31 11.51 4.14
N GLU A 132 -16.64 11.63 4.01
CA GLU A 132 -17.55 12.28 4.98
C GLU A 132 -17.63 11.51 6.30
N ARG A 133 -17.34 10.23 6.30
CA ARG A 133 -17.26 9.39 7.52
C ARG A 133 -16.23 9.88 8.54
N PHE A 134 -15.29 10.70 8.10
CA PHE A 134 -14.17 11.15 8.92
C PHE A 134 -14.17 12.66 9.05
N ARG A 135 -13.95 13.15 10.26
CA ARG A 135 -13.89 14.59 10.54
C ARG A 135 -12.60 15.24 9.99
N GLY A 136 -11.52 14.45 9.84
CA GLY A 136 -10.23 14.96 9.34
C GLY A 136 -9.17 13.90 9.15
N GLY A 137 -8.05 14.27 8.58
CA GLY A 137 -6.95 13.37 8.21
C GLY A 137 -6.33 12.60 9.38
N LYS A 138 -6.38 13.13 10.63
CA LYS A 138 -5.88 12.40 11.81
C LYS A 138 -6.65 11.08 12.01
N GLN A 139 -7.98 11.10 11.80
CA GLN A 139 -8.81 9.90 11.93
C GLN A 139 -8.50 8.85 10.86
N ILE A 140 -8.12 9.27 9.64
CA ILE A 140 -7.67 8.36 8.58
C ILE A 140 -6.42 7.60 9.02
N GLY A 141 -5.43 8.31 9.56
CA GLY A 141 -4.21 7.67 10.08
C GLY A 141 -4.50 6.63 11.17
N SER A 142 -5.43 6.90 12.07
CA SER A 142 -5.87 5.98 13.13
C SER A 142 -6.67 4.81 12.56
N TYR A 143 -7.64 5.06 11.68
CA TYR A 143 -8.45 4.03 11.03
C TYR A 143 -7.62 3.03 10.22
N LEU A 144 -6.54 3.50 9.60
CA LEU A 144 -5.60 2.65 8.87
C LEU A 144 -4.55 1.98 9.76
N GLY A 145 -4.53 2.29 11.06
CA GLY A 145 -3.53 1.76 11.99
C GLY A 145 -2.11 2.25 11.71
N LEU A 146 -1.97 3.45 11.12
CA LEU A 146 -0.70 4.15 10.87
C LEU A 146 -0.36 5.15 11.99
N ALA A 147 -1.21 5.24 13.02
CA ALA A 147 -0.93 6.01 14.23
C ALA A 147 -0.08 5.16 15.20
N PRO A 148 0.90 5.76 15.91
CA PRO A 148 1.62 5.07 16.94
C PRO A 148 0.67 4.68 18.10
N CYS A 149 0.93 3.54 18.73
CA CYS A 149 0.35 3.23 20.02
C CYS A 149 0.96 4.18 21.06
N GLU A 150 0.13 4.71 21.91
CA GLU A 150 0.55 5.51 23.04
C GLU A 150 0.50 4.65 24.31
N ASP A 151 1.63 4.55 24.97
CA ASP A 151 1.82 3.88 26.25
C ASP A 151 2.35 4.91 27.25
N SER A 152 1.49 5.90 27.52
CA SER A 152 1.83 7.06 28.36
C SER A 152 1.27 6.86 29.76
N SER A 153 2.10 7.11 30.78
CA SER A 153 1.71 7.15 32.19
C SER A 153 2.08 8.51 32.77
N ALA A 154 1.10 9.18 33.36
CA ALA A 154 1.26 10.49 34.01
C ALA A 154 1.98 11.50 33.06
N ASP A 155 3.12 12.03 33.44
CA ASP A 155 3.84 13.07 32.73
C ASP A 155 4.77 12.55 31.60
N ARG A 156 4.83 11.24 31.36
CA ARG A 156 5.79 10.64 30.43
C ARG A 156 5.09 10.07 29.21
N GLN A 157 5.15 10.80 28.07
CA GLN A 157 4.62 10.34 26.80
C GLN A 157 5.58 9.32 26.16
N ARG A 158 5.12 8.07 25.99
CA ARG A 158 5.83 7.01 25.25
C ARG A 158 5.06 6.61 24.03
N LEU A 159 5.64 6.88 22.86
CA LEU A 159 5.10 6.44 21.57
C LEU A 159 5.80 5.14 21.15
N GLY A 160 5.03 4.07 21.03
CA GLY A 160 5.47 2.76 20.59
C GLY A 160 5.38 2.58 19.07
N HIS A 161 5.27 1.32 18.65
CA HIS A 161 5.02 0.97 17.24
C HIS A 161 3.61 1.44 16.81
N ILE A 162 3.33 1.40 15.49
CA ILE A 162 1.98 1.69 14.98
C ILE A 162 0.98 0.64 15.48
N SER A 163 -0.28 1.05 15.65
CA SER A 163 -1.35 0.19 16.18
C SER A 163 -1.64 -1.03 15.30
N LYS A 164 -1.35 -0.95 13.99
CA LYS A 164 -1.65 -1.97 12.97
C LYS A 164 -3.13 -2.38 12.89
N GLN A 165 -4.01 -1.64 13.53
CA GLN A 165 -5.45 -1.82 13.40
C GLN A 165 -5.92 -1.46 11.99
N GLY A 166 -7.11 -1.90 11.61
CA GLY A 166 -7.66 -1.63 10.28
C GLY A 166 -7.08 -2.53 9.16
N ASN A 167 -7.19 -2.09 7.93
CA ASN A 167 -6.93 -2.92 6.75
C ASN A 167 -5.43 -3.09 6.44
N ALA A 168 -4.92 -4.31 6.56
CA ALA A 168 -3.50 -4.62 6.34
C ALA A 168 -3.06 -4.45 4.89
N LEU A 169 -3.93 -4.78 3.92
CA LEU A 169 -3.62 -4.62 2.49
C LEU A 169 -3.43 -3.14 2.14
N LEU A 170 -4.34 -2.27 2.57
CA LEU A 170 -4.22 -0.84 2.27
C LEU A 170 -2.99 -0.22 2.95
N ARG A 171 -2.67 -0.61 4.19
CA ARG A 171 -1.41 -0.17 4.82
C ARG A 171 -0.18 -0.56 4.01
N PHE A 172 -0.13 -1.81 3.54
CA PHE A 172 0.96 -2.29 2.69
C PHE A 172 1.06 -1.47 1.41
N LEU A 173 -0.04 -1.29 0.68
CA LEU A 173 -0.07 -0.51 -0.57
C LEU A 173 0.35 0.95 -0.35
N LEU A 174 -0.08 1.58 0.73
CA LEU A 174 0.32 2.96 1.06
C LEU A 174 1.80 3.08 1.39
N VAL A 175 2.40 2.09 2.05
CA VAL A 175 3.85 2.07 2.30
C VAL A 175 4.63 1.93 0.99
N GLU A 176 4.21 1.03 0.09
CA GLU A 176 4.84 0.87 -1.22
C GLU A 176 4.68 2.12 -2.09
N ALA A 177 3.48 2.70 -2.15
CA ALA A 177 3.21 3.93 -2.89
C ALA A 177 4.06 5.11 -2.34
N ALA A 178 4.12 5.28 -1.03
CA ALA A 178 4.95 6.33 -0.42
C ALA A 178 6.44 6.15 -0.74
N GLN A 179 6.95 4.91 -0.80
CA GLN A 179 8.33 4.64 -1.24
C GLN A 179 8.55 4.96 -2.72
N ALA A 180 7.54 4.75 -3.57
CA ALA A 180 7.59 5.16 -4.97
C ALA A 180 7.68 6.69 -5.08
N VAL A 181 6.80 7.44 -4.39
CA VAL A 181 6.84 8.91 -4.37
C VAL A 181 8.22 9.43 -3.94
N VAL A 182 8.79 8.91 -2.87
CA VAL A 182 10.12 9.30 -2.36
C VAL A 182 11.23 9.12 -3.41
N ARG A 183 11.06 8.22 -4.39
CA ARG A 183 12.04 8.03 -5.47
C ARG A 183 11.95 9.10 -6.54
N PHE A 184 10.76 9.59 -6.84
CA PHE A 184 10.50 10.48 -7.97
C PHE A 184 10.37 11.96 -7.57
N ASP A 185 9.84 12.23 -6.38
CA ASP A 185 9.56 13.58 -5.91
C ASP A 185 10.67 14.07 -4.96
N PRO A 186 11.37 15.20 -5.28
CA PRO A 186 12.45 15.73 -4.46
C PRO A 186 12.00 16.22 -3.09
N GLU A 187 10.79 16.79 -2.98
CA GLU A 187 10.26 17.28 -1.70
C GLU A 187 9.94 16.11 -0.75
N TRP A 188 9.29 15.07 -1.27
CA TRP A 188 9.03 13.85 -0.52
C TRP A 188 10.31 13.16 -0.09
N ARG A 189 11.33 13.16 -0.96
CA ARG A 189 12.65 12.60 -0.64
C ARG A 189 13.32 13.38 0.49
N ARG A 190 13.34 14.73 0.43
CA ARG A 190 13.89 15.57 1.48
C ARG A 190 13.19 15.33 2.81
N HIS A 191 11.87 15.29 2.82
CA HIS A 191 11.10 15.00 4.03
C HIS A 191 11.39 13.61 4.60
N PHE A 192 11.44 12.59 3.75
CA PHE A 192 11.82 11.23 4.16
C PHE A 192 13.21 11.17 4.78
N LEU A 193 14.21 11.79 4.15
CA LEU A 193 15.60 11.81 4.64
C LEU A 193 15.69 12.53 5.98
N HIS A 194 15.02 13.67 6.14
CA HIS A 194 14.96 14.39 7.41
C HIS A 194 14.38 13.54 8.54
N LEU A 195 13.31 12.80 8.29
CA LEU A 195 12.76 11.84 9.26
C LEU A 195 13.71 10.67 9.53
N ALA A 196 14.37 10.15 8.49
CA ALA A 196 15.27 9.00 8.60
C ALA A 196 16.57 9.31 9.34
N MET A 197 17.01 10.57 9.37
CA MET A 197 18.14 11.03 10.20
C MET A 197 17.82 11.05 11.70
N ARG A 198 16.56 11.32 12.05
CA ARG A 198 16.12 11.42 13.47
C ARG A 198 15.55 10.12 14.01
N ARG A 199 15.06 9.25 13.15
CA ARG A 199 14.34 8.02 13.50
C ARG A 199 14.83 6.88 12.61
N HIS A 200 14.56 5.64 13.03
CA HIS A 200 14.83 4.48 12.19
C HIS A 200 14.09 4.57 10.84
N ARG A 201 14.73 4.15 9.74
CA ARG A 201 14.19 4.24 8.36
C ARG A 201 12.80 3.59 8.21
N ALA A 202 12.51 2.51 8.96
CA ALA A 202 11.20 1.89 8.94
C ALA A 202 10.11 2.82 9.49
N ILE A 203 10.42 3.61 10.53
CA ILE A 203 9.51 4.62 11.10
C ILE A 203 9.26 5.72 10.07
N ALA A 204 10.33 6.21 9.40
CA ALA A 204 10.20 7.22 8.36
C ALA A 204 9.31 6.74 7.20
N LYS A 205 9.43 5.47 6.75
CA LYS A 205 8.54 4.89 5.72
C LYS A 205 7.08 4.94 6.11
N VAL A 206 6.76 4.56 7.33
CA VAL A 206 5.39 4.56 7.84
C VAL A 206 4.84 5.98 8.00
N ALA A 207 5.67 6.92 8.45
CA ALA A 207 5.30 8.33 8.53
C ALA A 207 4.95 8.91 7.15
N MET A 208 5.74 8.57 6.12
CA MET A 208 5.45 8.95 4.73
C MET A 208 4.16 8.30 4.22
N ALA A 209 3.90 7.04 4.54
CA ALA A 209 2.65 6.37 4.20
C ALA A 209 1.44 7.04 4.87
N ARG A 210 1.58 7.49 6.12
CA ARG A 210 0.53 8.27 6.81
C ARG A 210 0.31 9.63 6.14
N LYS A 211 1.40 10.35 5.77
CA LYS A 211 1.32 11.61 5.02
C LYS A 211 0.56 11.40 3.71
N LEU A 212 0.91 10.34 2.96
CA LEU A 212 0.22 9.98 1.72
C LEU A 212 -1.28 9.72 1.96
N ALA A 213 -1.62 8.89 2.94
CA ALA A 213 -3.02 8.58 3.25
C ALA A 213 -3.86 9.82 3.58
N VAL A 214 -3.29 10.77 4.33
CA VAL A 214 -3.92 12.05 4.66
C VAL A 214 -4.07 12.92 3.40
N GLY A 215 -3.05 12.95 2.54
CA GLY A 215 -3.12 13.66 1.25
C GLY A 215 -4.23 13.12 0.35
N LEU A 216 -4.28 11.80 0.14
CA LEU A 216 -5.33 11.15 -0.65
C LEU A 216 -6.74 11.41 -0.09
N TYR A 217 -6.89 11.39 1.22
CA TYR A 217 -8.15 11.74 1.87
C TYR A 217 -8.61 13.15 1.55
N TRP A 218 -7.71 14.15 1.62
CA TRP A 218 -8.05 15.53 1.31
C TRP A 218 -8.29 15.76 -0.18
N MET A 219 -7.51 15.13 -1.06
CA MET A 219 -7.79 15.14 -2.50
C MET A 219 -9.21 14.66 -2.78
N TRP A 220 -9.60 13.53 -2.18
CA TRP A 220 -10.95 13.00 -2.37
C TRP A 220 -12.02 13.90 -1.78
N ARG A 221 -11.88 14.32 -0.51
CA ARG A 221 -12.88 15.14 0.19
C ARG A 221 -13.11 16.50 -0.45
N LYS A 222 -12.07 17.12 -0.99
CA LYS A 222 -12.12 18.43 -1.64
C LYS A 222 -12.36 18.37 -3.14
N GLY A 223 -12.30 17.17 -3.73
CA GLY A 223 -12.40 17.01 -5.16
C GLY A 223 -11.16 17.48 -5.92
N TRP A 224 -9.99 17.56 -5.27
CA TRP A 224 -8.75 18.06 -5.84
C TRP A 224 -7.95 16.95 -6.55
N ASP A 225 -7.25 17.35 -7.61
CA ASP A 225 -6.14 16.59 -8.15
C ASP A 225 -4.83 16.84 -7.37
N TYR A 226 -3.74 16.19 -7.78
CA TYR A 226 -2.45 16.37 -7.09
C TYR A 226 -1.88 17.78 -7.20
N GLN A 227 -2.06 18.46 -8.37
CA GLN A 227 -1.57 19.82 -8.55
C GLN A 227 -2.29 20.79 -7.63
N GLN A 228 -3.60 20.70 -7.55
CA GLN A 228 -4.42 21.48 -6.63
C GLN A 228 -4.05 21.19 -5.16
N MET A 229 -3.83 19.91 -4.83
CA MET A 229 -3.37 19.53 -3.49
C MET A 229 -2.00 20.14 -3.16
N ALA A 230 -1.07 20.19 -4.10
CA ALA A 230 0.24 20.80 -3.90
C ALA A 230 0.15 22.32 -3.69
N GLN A 231 -0.76 22.99 -4.40
CA GLN A 231 -0.97 24.44 -4.27
C GLN A 231 -1.70 24.83 -2.99
N PHE A 232 -2.77 24.12 -2.65
CA PHE A 232 -3.68 24.52 -1.56
C PHE A 232 -3.53 23.66 -0.30
N GLY A 233 -2.85 22.52 -0.38
CA GLY A 233 -2.79 21.52 0.70
C GLY A 233 -1.90 21.89 1.88
N SER A 234 -1.04 22.91 1.76
CA SER A 234 -0.16 23.35 2.84
C SER A 234 -0.92 23.92 4.05
N HIS A 235 -2.15 24.38 3.83
CA HIS A 235 -3.01 24.97 4.87
C HIS A 235 -4.13 24.01 5.35
N VAL A 236 -4.24 22.82 4.77
CA VAL A 236 -5.28 21.85 5.13
C VAL A 236 -4.85 21.07 6.37
N GLY A 237 -5.21 21.58 7.53
CA GLY A 237 -4.93 20.94 8.83
C GLY A 237 -4.46 21.88 9.92
N GLU A 238 -4.24 23.13 9.63
CA GLU A 238 -4.10 24.15 10.67
C GLU A 238 -5.48 24.41 11.30
N PRO A 239 -5.58 24.41 12.64
CA PRO A 239 -6.77 24.90 13.29
C PRO A 239 -6.95 26.35 12.86
N VAL A 240 -8.16 26.71 12.40
CA VAL A 240 -8.54 28.11 12.21
C VAL A 240 -8.39 28.76 13.58
N THR A 241 -7.28 29.44 13.78
CA THR A 241 -7.11 30.37 14.91
C THR A 241 -8.08 31.50 14.62
N GLY A 242 -9.31 31.39 15.18
CA GLY A 242 -10.24 32.48 15.20
C GLY A 242 -9.61 33.65 15.95
N HIS A 243 -9.06 34.60 15.22
CA HIS A 243 -8.82 35.93 15.75
C HIS A 243 -10.22 36.55 15.86
N GLY A 244 -10.71 36.57 17.09
CA GLY A 244 -11.81 37.41 17.47
C GLY A 244 -11.50 38.85 17.08
N VAL A 245 -12.31 39.40 16.21
CA VAL A 245 -12.43 40.84 16.04
C VAL A 245 -13.29 41.36 17.19
N GLN A 246 -12.71 42.25 17.94
CA GLN A 246 -13.36 43.09 18.95
C GLN A 246 -14.53 43.89 18.33
#